data_0d66202b6089ef8788652db585f1d4a7
#
_entry.id   0d66202b6089ef8788652db585f1d4a7
#
_cell.length_a   1.000
_cell.length_b   1.000
_cell.length_c   1.000
_cell.angle_alpha   90.00
_cell.angle_beta   90.00
_cell.angle_gamma   90.00
#
_symmetry.space_group_name_H-M   'P 1'
#
loop_
_entity.id
_entity.type
_entity.pdbx_description
1 polymer ?
#
loop_
_entity_poly.entity_id
_entity_poly.type
_entity_poly.pdbx_seq_one_letter_code
_entity_poly.pdbx_strand_id
1 'polypeptide(L)'
;MKRGLLSGGAIAAALALGLGANAVDAAERWSMATAWAGGPILEQAAKRAARNIEFLTDNEIKIEVFPGGTMGSPLKVTETVRKGVTEIGHSWSGYDWGIEKTTVLFAGYAGGLNAEQMFHWIYEAGGLELYQQFRLEKFGVIAFPCGALPREMGMHSRKRVQTLEDFKGLKLRTAGAWAEIAPGLGASTVILPGAEVYPALERGVIDAIEWAHLSINKTIGFHKIAKYLIMPGIHQPTAFIECTVNKKAWDSLSERTQKLLMAAGKLTTHKFYQEVGNADAYAYDFYVNSGNEIVVLDDEVIEKAQELSYAWADKVAAEEGGWFAKVLKIQRDYQMAWSNAYKYRDTLPPK
;
A
#
# COMPACT_ATOMS: atom_id res chain seq x y z
N MET A 1 56.13 30.82 79.32
CA MET A 1 56.51 29.62 78.57
C MET A 1 55.29 28.76 78.39
N LYS A 2 54.77 28.62 77.19
CA LYS A 2 54.16 27.45 76.52
C LYS A 2 53.35 27.97 75.32
N ARG A 3 53.81 27.63 74.16
CA ARG A 3 53.24 27.90 72.80
C ARG A 3 52.04 26.98 72.62
N GLY A 4 50.94 27.51 72.17
CA GLY A 4 49.77 26.80 71.70
C GLY A 4 49.67 26.89 70.17
N LEU A 5 49.68 25.75 69.49
CA LEU A 5 49.54 25.61 68.01
C LEU A 5 48.04 25.76 67.67
N LEU A 6 47.76 26.61 66.70
CA LEU A 6 46.53 26.70 65.99
C LEU A 6 46.54 25.69 64.82
N SER A 7 45.64 24.71 64.87
CA SER A 7 45.41 23.77 63.76
C SER A 7 44.30 24.33 62.87
N GLY A 8 44.64 24.74 61.66
CA GLY A 8 43.70 25.11 60.61
C GLY A 8 43.06 23.88 59.95
N GLY A 9 41.75 23.78 60.08
CA GLY A 9 40.96 22.76 59.34
C GLY A 9 40.60 23.27 57.93
N ALA A 10 41.11 22.62 56.93
CA ALA A 10 40.72 22.88 55.55
C ALA A 10 39.42 22.08 55.21
N ILE A 11 38.34 22.80 54.96
CA ILE A 11 37.10 22.22 54.45
C ILE A 11 37.23 22.03 52.95
N ALA A 12 37.43 20.79 52.49
CA ALA A 12 37.36 20.42 51.09
C ALA A 12 35.89 20.25 50.70
N ALA A 13 35.34 21.22 49.96
CA ALA A 13 34.05 21.10 49.32
C ALA A 13 34.20 20.23 48.07
N ALA A 14 33.75 18.98 48.11
CA ALA A 14 33.65 18.11 46.96
C ALA A 14 32.39 18.55 46.12
N LEU A 15 32.63 19.23 44.99
CA LEU A 15 31.61 19.39 43.96
C LEU A 15 31.41 18.03 43.28
N ALA A 16 30.34 17.32 43.63
CA ALA A 16 29.81 16.21 42.88
C ALA A 16 29.13 16.77 41.62
N LEU A 17 29.87 16.87 40.51
CA LEU A 17 29.32 17.01 39.17
C LEU A 17 28.57 15.72 38.87
N GLY A 18 27.25 15.71 39.11
CA GLY A 18 26.36 14.70 38.62
C GLY A 18 26.33 14.74 37.08
N LEU A 19 27.21 14.02 36.42
CA LEU A 19 27.03 13.63 35.05
C LEU A 19 25.79 12.72 35.00
N GLY A 20 24.62 13.34 34.78
CA GLY A 20 23.45 12.61 34.34
C GLY A 20 23.83 11.89 33.02
N ALA A 21 24.28 10.65 33.13
CA ALA A 21 24.31 9.76 31.99
C ALA A 21 22.87 9.66 31.53
N ASN A 22 22.53 10.37 30.46
CA ASN A 22 21.36 10.01 29.67
C ASN A 22 21.59 8.55 29.28
N ALA A 23 20.91 7.62 29.92
CA ALA A 23 20.83 6.25 29.46
C ALA A 23 20.32 6.36 28.01
N VAL A 24 21.19 6.14 27.05
CA VAL A 24 20.77 5.91 25.67
C VAL A 24 19.95 4.64 25.76
N ASP A 25 18.62 4.77 25.74
CA ASP A 25 17.75 3.60 25.69
C ASP A 25 18.20 2.73 24.53
N ALA A 26 18.41 1.45 24.82
CA ALA A 26 18.83 0.51 23.78
C ALA A 26 17.77 0.53 22.68
N ALA A 27 18.22 0.73 21.43
CA ALA A 27 17.33 0.77 20.28
C ALA A 27 16.37 -0.41 20.27
N GLU A 28 15.08 -0.15 20.16
CA GLU A 28 14.09 -1.21 19.94
C GLU A 28 14.32 -1.87 18.58
N ARG A 29 14.35 -3.21 18.57
CA ARG A 29 14.52 -3.98 17.35
C ARG A 29 13.17 -4.54 16.93
N TRP A 30 12.69 -4.09 15.78
CA TRP A 30 11.44 -4.53 15.19
C TRP A 30 11.70 -5.40 13.96
N SER A 31 10.79 -6.34 13.72
CA SER A 31 10.71 -7.14 12.50
C SER A 31 9.54 -6.64 11.65
N MET A 32 9.79 -6.43 10.35
CA MET A 32 8.75 -6.05 9.39
C MET A 32 8.41 -7.24 8.49
N ALA A 33 7.22 -7.80 8.64
CA ALA A 33 6.67 -8.74 7.68
C ALA A 33 6.20 -8.01 6.42
N THR A 34 6.42 -8.57 5.22
CA THR A 34 5.93 -7.96 3.99
C THR A 34 5.11 -8.92 3.13
N ALA A 35 4.28 -8.36 2.24
CA ALA A 35 3.57 -9.12 1.22
C ALA A 35 4.43 -9.37 -0.05
N TRP A 36 5.62 -8.82 -0.14
CA TRP A 36 6.44 -8.72 -1.35
C TRP A 36 7.62 -9.69 -1.31
N ALA A 37 7.66 -10.64 -2.25
CA ALA A 37 8.77 -11.59 -2.36
C ALA A 37 10.07 -10.95 -2.87
N GLY A 38 9.96 -9.77 -3.51
CA GLY A 38 11.07 -9.00 -4.08
C GLY A 38 10.56 -7.82 -4.92
N GLY A 39 11.47 -7.21 -5.69
CA GLY A 39 11.14 -6.13 -6.63
C GLY A 39 10.96 -4.75 -5.97
N PRO A 40 10.54 -3.73 -6.78
CA PRO A 40 10.54 -2.34 -6.35
C PRO A 40 9.66 -2.06 -5.12
N ILE A 41 8.55 -2.76 -4.92
CA ILE A 41 7.69 -2.52 -3.76
C ILE A 41 8.44 -2.91 -2.46
N LEU A 42 9.15 -4.04 -2.46
CA LEU A 42 9.99 -4.41 -1.31
C LEU A 42 11.14 -3.41 -1.11
N GLU A 43 11.89 -3.10 -2.17
CA GLU A 43 13.14 -2.34 -2.07
C GLU A 43 12.90 -0.83 -1.88
N GLN A 44 11.94 -0.25 -2.61
CA GLN A 44 11.72 1.18 -2.69
C GLN A 44 10.55 1.67 -1.83
N ALA A 45 9.67 0.78 -1.35
CA ALA A 45 8.64 1.14 -0.39
C ALA A 45 8.91 0.54 1.00
N ALA A 46 8.84 -0.78 1.20
CA ALA A 46 8.98 -1.40 2.52
C ALA A 46 10.33 -1.08 3.20
N LYS A 47 11.47 -1.36 2.52
CA LYS A 47 12.79 -1.06 3.06
C LYS A 47 13.05 0.45 3.22
N ARG A 48 12.43 1.29 2.39
CA ARG A 48 12.50 2.75 2.58
C ARG A 48 11.70 3.19 3.81
N ALA A 49 10.50 2.64 4.03
CA ALA A 49 9.73 2.93 5.22
C ALA A 49 10.55 2.60 6.48
N ALA A 50 11.21 1.43 6.51
CA ALA A 50 12.10 1.06 7.60
C ALA A 50 13.23 2.09 7.79
N ARG A 51 13.98 2.43 6.73
CA ARG A 51 15.06 3.43 6.81
C ARG A 51 14.58 4.82 7.23
N ASN A 52 13.40 5.24 6.76
CA ASN A 52 12.84 6.54 7.13
C ASN A 52 12.42 6.55 8.61
N ILE A 53 11.86 5.44 9.12
CA ILE A 53 11.55 5.30 10.55
C ILE A 53 12.84 5.37 11.38
N GLU A 54 13.84 4.55 11.04
CA GLU A 54 15.14 4.56 11.72
C GLU A 54 15.76 5.96 11.75
N PHE A 55 15.80 6.64 10.60
CA PHE A 55 16.37 7.97 10.48
C PHE A 55 15.62 9.03 11.29
N LEU A 56 14.28 9.07 11.18
CA LEU A 56 13.47 10.09 11.86
C LEU A 56 13.39 9.86 13.37
N THR A 57 13.55 8.64 13.85
CA THR A 57 13.58 8.29 15.27
C THR A 57 15.00 8.30 15.88
N ASP A 58 16.01 8.83 15.16
CA ASP A 58 17.41 8.80 15.60
C ASP A 58 17.89 7.40 16.00
N ASN A 59 17.42 6.37 15.29
CA ASN A 59 17.63 4.94 15.55
C ASN A 59 17.06 4.43 16.88
N GLU A 60 16.09 5.12 17.48
CA GLU A 60 15.30 4.60 18.61
C GLU A 60 14.62 3.27 18.21
N ILE A 61 14.13 3.17 16.96
CA ILE A 61 13.58 1.95 16.39
C ILE A 61 14.44 1.52 15.19
N LYS A 62 14.92 0.26 15.21
CA LYS A 62 15.62 -0.38 14.09
C LYS A 62 14.78 -1.51 13.53
N ILE A 63 14.60 -1.53 12.21
CA ILE A 63 13.66 -2.44 11.55
C ILE A 63 14.39 -3.37 10.59
N GLU A 64 14.29 -4.68 10.86
CA GLU A 64 14.68 -5.71 9.90
C GLU A 64 13.49 -6.08 9.01
N VAL A 65 13.66 -5.97 7.68
CA VAL A 65 12.59 -6.19 6.70
C VAL A 65 12.71 -7.60 6.11
N PHE A 66 11.64 -8.38 6.25
CA PHE A 66 11.55 -9.74 5.76
C PHE A 66 10.71 -9.84 4.48
N PRO A 67 11.23 -10.46 3.41
CA PRO A 67 10.46 -10.70 2.19
C PRO A 67 9.21 -11.53 2.45
N GLY A 68 8.22 -11.36 1.59
CA GLY A 68 6.95 -12.09 1.66
C GLY A 68 7.15 -13.61 1.66
N GLY A 69 6.48 -14.28 2.57
CA GLY A 69 6.60 -15.72 2.81
C GLY A 69 7.58 -16.12 3.91
N THR A 70 8.45 -15.21 4.38
CA THR A 70 9.45 -15.51 5.41
C THR A 70 8.83 -15.56 6.81
N MET A 71 7.95 -14.61 7.13
CA MET A 71 7.34 -14.46 8.45
C MET A 71 5.87 -14.93 8.48
N GLY A 72 5.46 -15.75 7.53
CA GLY A 72 4.11 -16.25 7.37
C GLY A 72 3.55 -16.00 5.98
N SER A 73 2.24 -16.22 5.79
CA SER A 73 1.59 -16.01 4.48
C SER A 73 1.68 -14.56 4.03
N PRO A 74 2.18 -14.27 2.82
CA PRO A 74 2.28 -12.91 2.30
C PRO A 74 0.91 -12.23 2.08
N LEU A 75 -0.17 -13.00 2.02
CA LEU A 75 -1.54 -12.47 1.94
C LEU A 75 -2.18 -12.24 3.33
N LYS A 76 -1.44 -12.50 4.44
CA LYS A 76 -1.94 -12.40 5.82
C LYS A 76 -1.01 -11.59 6.71
N VAL A 77 -0.35 -10.58 6.17
CA VAL A 77 0.60 -9.72 6.92
C VAL A 77 -0.11 -9.06 8.12
N THR A 78 -1.32 -8.54 7.94
CA THR A 78 -2.12 -7.94 9.02
C THR A 78 -2.34 -8.92 10.17
N GLU A 79 -2.65 -10.19 9.87
CA GLU A 79 -2.83 -11.23 10.90
C GLU A 79 -1.53 -11.53 11.63
N THR A 80 -0.40 -11.58 10.90
CA THR A 80 0.95 -11.79 11.45
C THR A 80 1.30 -10.70 12.47
N VAL A 81 1.07 -9.43 12.10
CA VAL A 81 1.28 -8.27 12.98
C VAL A 81 0.31 -8.28 14.17
N ARG A 82 -0.97 -8.50 13.93
CA ARG A 82 -1.99 -8.56 15.00
C ARG A 82 -1.65 -9.59 16.08
N LYS A 83 -1.11 -10.75 15.67
CA LYS A 83 -0.68 -11.82 16.58
C LYS A 83 0.64 -11.51 17.30
N GLY A 84 1.32 -10.42 16.98
CA GLY A 84 2.60 -10.06 17.56
C GLY A 84 3.76 -10.96 17.12
N VAL A 85 3.65 -11.61 15.95
CA VAL A 85 4.78 -12.35 15.33
C VAL A 85 5.84 -11.35 14.85
N THR A 86 5.39 -10.20 14.34
CA THR A 86 6.22 -9.05 14.03
C THR A 86 5.58 -7.78 14.58
N GLU A 87 6.42 -6.77 14.90
CA GLU A 87 5.95 -5.49 15.43
C GLU A 87 5.28 -4.64 14.35
N ILE A 88 5.76 -4.75 13.12
CA ILE A 88 5.27 -3.97 11.97
C ILE A 88 5.08 -4.87 10.75
N GLY A 89 4.21 -4.46 9.84
CA GLY A 89 4.00 -5.10 8.54
C GLY A 89 3.92 -4.06 7.43
N HIS A 90 4.20 -4.48 6.20
CA HIS A 90 4.04 -3.66 5.00
C HIS A 90 3.31 -4.46 3.94
N SER A 91 2.07 -4.04 3.64
CA SER A 91 1.15 -4.79 2.78
C SER A 91 0.19 -3.87 2.03
N TRP A 92 -0.53 -4.43 1.09
CA TRP A 92 -1.71 -3.79 0.51
C TRP A 92 -2.96 -4.25 1.29
N SER A 93 -3.69 -3.32 1.88
CA SER A 93 -4.84 -3.66 2.73
C SER A 93 -5.96 -4.40 1.97
N GLY A 94 -5.98 -4.28 0.65
CA GLY A 94 -6.90 -5.04 -0.20
C GLY A 94 -6.76 -6.57 -0.10
N TYR A 95 -5.66 -7.11 0.44
CA TYR A 95 -5.55 -8.55 0.71
C TYR A 95 -6.42 -9.01 1.87
N ASP A 96 -6.86 -8.10 2.73
CA ASP A 96 -7.76 -8.40 3.84
C ASP A 96 -9.25 -8.38 3.44
N TRP A 97 -9.59 -8.11 2.16
CA TRP A 97 -10.97 -7.93 1.68
C TRP A 97 -11.90 -9.13 1.96
N GLY A 98 -11.34 -10.35 2.01
CA GLY A 98 -12.10 -11.55 2.36
C GLY A 98 -12.49 -11.64 3.83
N ILE A 99 -11.91 -10.78 4.70
CA ILE A 99 -12.25 -10.66 6.12
C ILE A 99 -13.22 -9.49 6.32
N GLU A 100 -12.93 -8.36 5.68
CA GLU A 100 -13.72 -7.13 5.80
C GLU A 100 -13.59 -6.33 4.50
N LYS A 101 -14.64 -6.27 3.72
CA LYS A 101 -14.61 -5.67 2.37
C LYS A 101 -14.31 -4.18 2.36
N THR A 102 -14.57 -3.47 3.45
CA THR A 102 -14.23 -2.04 3.58
C THR A 102 -12.76 -1.74 3.29
N THR A 103 -11.86 -2.72 3.46
CA THR A 103 -10.43 -2.55 3.20
C THR A 103 -10.13 -2.07 1.79
N VAL A 104 -10.88 -2.51 0.78
CA VAL A 104 -10.63 -2.11 -0.62
C VAL A 104 -10.95 -0.65 -0.89
N LEU A 105 -11.84 -0.03 -0.10
CA LEU A 105 -12.16 1.40 -0.23
C LEU A 105 -10.95 2.28 0.14
N PHE A 106 -10.11 1.84 1.06
CA PHE A 106 -8.86 2.50 1.43
C PHE A 106 -7.67 2.05 0.57
N ALA A 107 -7.70 0.82 0.09
CA ALA A 107 -6.64 0.26 -0.76
C ALA A 107 -6.67 0.77 -2.21
N GLY A 108 -7.81 1.26 -2.65
CA GLY A 108 -8.16 1.53 -4.04
C GLY A 108 -8.93 0.36 -4.67
N TYR A 109 -9.94 0.68 -5.46
CA TYR A 109 -10.75 -0.31 -6.19
C TYR A 109 -11.37 0.34 -7.44
N ALA A 110 -11.85 -0.45 -8.37
CA ALA A 110 -12.53 0.02 -9.57
C ALA A 110 -13.75 0.90 -9.20
N GLY A 111 -13.82 2.10 -9.77
CA GLY A 111 -14.86 3.11 -9.42
C GLY A 111 -14.55 3.95 -8.17
N GLY A 112 -13.45 3.66 -7.44
CA GLY A 112 -13.00 4.43 -6.29
C GLY A 112 -12.31 5.75 -6.65
N LEU A 113 -11.76 6.42 -5.63
CA LEU A 113 -10.98 7.64 -5.79
C LEU A 113 -9.77 7.40 -6.70
N ASN A 114 -9.46 8.34 -7.59
CA ASN A 114 -8.18 8.34 -8.29
C ASN A 114 -7.03 8.75 -7.36
N ALA A 115 -5.79 8.69 -7.85
CA ALA A 115 -4.63 8.96 -7.01
C ALA A 115 -4.65 10.36 -6.39
N GLU A 116 -4.94 11.41 -7.18
CA GLU A 116 -5.02 12.80 -6.68
C GLU A 116 -6.08 12.91 -5.59
N GLN A 117 -7.28 12.43 -5.85
CA GLN A 117 -8.39 12.43 -4.89
C GLN A 117 -8.04 11.65 -3.62
N MET A 118 -7.40 10.47 -3.74
CA MET A 118 -7.04 9.65 -2.60
C MET A 118 -5.98 10.32 -1.72
N PHE A 119 -4.95 10.95 -2.31
CA PHE A 119 -3.95 11.70 -1.56
C PHE A 119 -4.58 12.85 -0.75
N HIS A 120 -5.42 13.65 -1.40
CA HIS A 120 -6.10 14.75 -0.71
C HIS A 120 -7.06 14.25 0.35
N TRP A 121 -7.83 13.21 0.06
CA TRP A 121 -8.79 12.65 1.01
C TRP A 121 -8.10 12.07 2.24
N ILE A 122 -7.06 11.26 2.04
CA ILE A 122 -6.32 10.62 3.14
C ILE A 122 -5.65 11.67 4.05
N TYR A 123 -5.00 12.68 3.47
CA TYR A 123 -4.14 13.56 4.26
C TYR A 123 -4.79 14.88 4.69
N GLU A 124 -5.87 15.31 4.03
CA GLU A 124 -6.44 16.65 4.25
C GLU A 124 -7.96 16.64 4.50
N ALA A 125 -8.64 15.52 4.25
CA ALA A 125 -10.10 15.44 4.35
C ALA A 125 -10.61 14.35 5.30
N GLY A 126 -9.82 14.01 6.33
CA GLY A 126 -10.21 13.10 7.41
C GLY A 126 -10.13 11.61 7.06
N GLY A 127 -9.59 11.27 5.89
CA GLY A 127 -9.47 9.87 5.45
C GLY A 127 -8.51 9.05 6.32
N LEU A 128 -7.41 9.67 6.82
CA LEU A 128 -6.42 8.98 7.64
C LEU A 128 -7.00 8.57 9.00
N GLU A 129 -7.67 9.49 9.68
CA GLU A 129 -8.30 9.23 10.97
C GLU A 129 -9.38 8.15 10.85
N LEU A 130 -10.19 8.24 9.78
CA LEU A 130 -11.21 7.23 9.48
C LEU A 130 -10.58 5.86 9.21
N TYR A 131 -9.47 5.83 8.48
CA TYR A 131 -8.72 4.61 8.19
C TYR A 131 -8.14 3.97 9.45
N GLN A 132 -7.48 4.76 10.30
CA GLN A 132 -6.90 4.29 11.56
C GLN A 132 -7.98 3.75 12.50
N GLN A 133 -9.10 4.44 12.62
CA GLN A 133 -10.23 3.98 13.42
C GLN A 133 -10.76 2.64 12.90
N PHE A 134 -10.95 2.52 11.60
CA PHE A 134 -11.41 1.29 10.95
C PHE A 134 -10.44 0.12 11.19
N ARG A 135 -9.12 0.32 10.96
CA ARG A 135 -8.13 -0.75 11.12
C ARG A 135 -7.97 -1.17 12.58
N LEU A 136 -8.06 -0.23 13.51
CA LEU A 136 -8.03 -0.55 14.92
C LEU A 136 -9.27 -1.36 15.34
N GLU A 137 -10.46 -0.91 14.96
CA GLU A 137 -11.71 -1.55 15.36
C GLU A 137 -11.86 -2.96 14.76
N LYS A 138 -11.57 -3.12 13.47
CA LYS A 138 -11.82 -4.38 12.75
C LYS A 138 -10.67 -5.37 12.80
N PHE A 139 -9.44 -4.87 12.90
CA PHE A 139 -8.24 -5.71 12.81
C PHE A 139 -7.34 -5.65 14.05
N GLY A 140 -7.56 -4.73 14.96
CA GLY A 140 -6.75 -4.58 16.19
C GLY A 140 -5.31 -4.15 15.93
N VAL A 141 -5.07 -3.43 14.82
CA VAL A 141 -3.76 -2.90 14.45
C VAL A 141 -3.85 -1.39 14.23
N ILE A 142 -2.74 -0.70 14.38
CA ILE A 142 -2.58 0.68 13.93
C ILE A 142 -2.08 0.66 12.50
N ALA A 143 -2.67 1.45 11.61
CA ALA A 143 -2.27 1.48 10.21
C ALA A 143 -2.13 2.91 9.68
N PHE A 144 -1.20 3.10 8.75
CA PHE A 144 -1.01 4.37 8.04
C PHE A 144 -0.38 4.11 6.66
N PRO A 145 -0.58 5.01 5.68
CA PRO A 145 0.02 4.84 4.37
C PRO A 145 1.56 4.79 4.42
N CYS A 146 2.14 3.83 3.70
CA CYS A 146 3.58 3.62 3.55
C CYS A 146 3.98 3.37 2.09
N GLY A 147 3.15 3.73 1.16
CA GLY A 147 3.37 3.65 -0.27
C GLY A 147 2.08 3.99 -1.01
N ALA A 148 2.22 4.54 -2.19
CA ALA A 148 1.10 4.74 -3.10
C ALA A 148 1.58 4.50 -4.53
N LEU A 149 0.64 4.09 -5.34
CA LEU A 149 0.84 3.81 -6.76
C LEU A 149 -0.15 4.67 -7.56
N PRO A 150 0.25 5.20 -8.73
CA PRO A 150 -0.68 5.85 -9.67
C PRO A 150 -1.75 4.85 -10.17
N ARG A 151 -2.47 5.19 -11.23
CA ARG A 151 -3.33 4.21 -11.92
C ARG A 151 -2.49 3.07 -12.46
N GLU A 152 -2.88 1.84 -12.16
CA GLU A 152 -2.19 0.65 -12.65
C GLU A 152 -2.39 0.44 -14.16
N MET A 153 -1.55 -0.37 -14.77
CA MET A 153 -1.84 -0.94 -16.10
C MET A 153 -3.00 -1.95 -15.97
N GLY A 154 -3.64 -2.33 -17.10
CA GLY A 154 -4.73 -3.27 -17.05
C GLY A 154 -4.27 -4.68 -16.69
N MET A 155 -3.63 -5.37 -17.62
CA MET A 155 -3.12 -6.72 -17.36
C MET A 155 -2.06 -7.15 -18.36
N HIS A 156 -1.19 -8.06 -17.94
CA HIS A 156 -0.38 -8.87 -18.85
C HIS A 156 -1.19 -10.10 -19.26
N SER A 157 -1.29 -10.38 -20.55
CA SER A 157 -2.09 -11.48 -21.05
C SER A 157 -1.37 -12.29 -22.12
N ARG A 158 -1.56 -13.60 -22.08
CA ARG A 158 -1.15 -14.53 -23.16
C ARG A 158 -2.10 -14.48 -24.34
N LYS A 159 -3.35 -14.03 -24.09
CA LYS A 159 -4.41 -13.86 -25.07
C LYS A 159 -4.61 -12.37 -25.37
N ARG A 160 -4.95 -12.03 -26.59
CA ARG A 160 -5.37 -10.68 -26.93
C ARG A 160 -6.75 -10.44 -26.30
N VAL A 161 -6.91 -9.36 -25.54
CA VAL A 161 -8.16 -8.99 -24.89
C VAL A 161 -8.44 -7.53 -25.19
N GLN A 162 -9.50 -7.25 -25.93
CA GLN A 162 -9.90 -5.91 -26.33
C GLN A 162 -11.39 -5.67 -26.13
N THR A 163 -12.22 -6.67 -26.40
CA THR A 163 -13.68 -6.60 -26.41
C THR A 163 -14.27 -7.33 -25.20
N LEU A 164 -15.58 -7.15 -24.93
CA LEU A 164 -16.29 -7.92 -23.91
C LEU A 164 -16.26 -9.44 -24.18
N GLU A 165 -16.28 -9.84 -25.46
CA GLU A 165 -16.23 -11.25 -25.82
C GLU A 165 -14.91 -11.90 -25.41
N ASP A 166 -13.80 -11.16 -25.47
CA ASP A 166 -12.47 -11.67 -25.12
C ASP A 166 -12.32 -11.96 -23.62
N PHE A 167 -13.16 -11.38 -22.76
CA PHE A 167 -13.19 -11.68 -21.34
C PHE A 167 -13.86 -13.03 -21.01
N LYS A 168 -14.68 -13.55 -21.90
CA LYS A 168 -15.41 -14.81 -21.64
C LYS A 168 -14.47 -15.99 -21.47
N GLY A 169 -14.50 -16.58 -20.27
CA GLY A 169 -13.64 -17.71 -19.91
C GLY A 169 -12.15 -17.38 -19.74
N LEU A 170 -11.77 -16.09 -19.74
CA LEU A 170 -10.41 -15.64 -19.44
C LEU A 170 -10.07 -16.02 -18.00
N LYS A 171 -9.01 -16.82 -17.81
CA LYS A 171 -8.51 -17.17 -16.48
C LYS A 171 -7.60 -16.05 -15.98
N LEU A 172 -8.15 -15.18 -15.14
CA LEU A 172 -7.49 -13.96 -14.65
C LEU A 172 -7.02 -14.13 -13.20
N ARG A 173 -5.72 -13.96 -12.95
CA ARG A 173 -5.25 -13.73 -11.61
C ARG A 173 -5.45 -12.27 -11.24
N THR A 174 -6.16 -12.05 -10.15
CA THR A 174 -6.40 -10.72 -9.59
C THR A 174 -6.55 -10.78 -8.06
N ALA A 175 -6.85 -9.65 -7.41
CA ALA A 175 -7.07 -9.58 -5.98
C ALA A 175 -8.06 -8.46 -5.63
N GLY A 176 -8.50 -8.42 -4.36
CA GLY A 176 -9.42 -7.39 -3.87
C GLY A 176 -10.77 -7.43 -4.56
N ALA A 177 -11.41 -6.26 -4.69
CA ALA A 177 -12.75 -6.12 -5.26
C ALA A 177 -12.84 -6.63 -6.71
N TRP A 178 -11.77 -6.49 -7.50
CA TRP A 178 -11.78 -6.92 -8.89
C TRP A 178 -11.97 -8.43 -9.05
N ALA A 179 -11.60 -9.22 -8.03
CA ALA A 179 -11.87 -10.66 -8.03
C ALA A 179 -13.36 -11.00 -8.03
N GLU A 180 -14.23 -10.10 -7.51
CA GLU A 180 -15.70 -10.25 -7.56
C GLU A 180 -16.32 -9.48 -8.74
N ILE A 181 -15.69 -8.42 -9.25
CA ILE A 181 -16.24 -7.58 -10.32
C ILE A 181 -15.96 -8.16 -11.71
N ALA A 182 -14.73 -8.63 -11.97
CA ALA A 182 -14.32 -9.14 -13.28
C ALA A 182 -15.14 -10.35 -13.80
N PRO A 183 -15.70 -11.22 -12.96
CA PRO A 183 -16.65 -12.24 -13.41
C PRO A 183 -17.88 -11.67 -14.12
N GLY A 184 -18.30 -10.45 -13.81
CA GLY A 184 -19.37 -9.75 -14.54
C GLY A 184 -19.02 -9.41 -15.99
N LEU A 185 -17.73 -9.36 -16.34
CA LEU A 185 -17.25 -9.26 -17.73
C LEU A 185 -17.10 -10.64 -18.40
N GLY A 186 -17.24 -11.74 -17.64
CA GLY A 186 -17.09 -13.11 -18.15
C GLY A 186 -15.77 -13.80 -17.79
N ALA A 187 -14.88 -13.14 -17.05
CA ALA A 187 -13.61 -13.74 -16.60
C ALA A 187 -13.82 -14.76 -15.47
N SER A 188 -12.90 -15.72 -15.35
CA SER A 188 -12.77 -16.60 -14.20
C SER A 188 -11.57 -16.16 -13.37
N THR A 189 -11.79 -15.75 -12.12
CA THR A 189 -10.77 -15.14 -11.27
C THR A 189 -10.15 -16.11 -10.27
N VAL A 190 -8.87 -15.91 -9.95
CA VAL A 190 -8.14 -16.62 -8.90
C VAL A 190 -7.19 -15.66 -8.18
N ILE A 191 -7.02 -15.86 -6.88
CA ILE A 191 -6.07 -15.12 -6.04
C ILE A 191 -4.86 -16.00 -5.78
N LEU A 192 -3.67 -15.51 -6.15
CA LEU A 192 -2.39 -16.18 -5.92
C LEU A 192 -1.40 -15.21 -5.25
N PRO A 193 -0.57 -15.69 -4.30
CA PRO A 193 0.56 -14.92 -3.80
C PRO A 193 1.54 -14.56 -4.92
N GLY A 194 2.24 -13.41 -4.79
CA GLY A 194 3.09 -12.88 -5.85
C GLY A 194 4.13 -13.85 -6.40
N ALA A 195 4.75 -14.66 -5.53
CA ALA A 195 5.75 -15.65 -5.95
C ALA A 195 5.19 -16.77 -6.86
N GLU A 196 3.88 -17.02 -6.81
CA GLU A 196 3.23 -18.06 -7.58
C GLU A 196 2.71 -17.57 -8.94
N VAL A 197 2.63 -16.25 -9.15
CA VAL A 197 1.98 -15.65 -10.32
C VAL A 197 2.75 -15.92 -11.60
N TYR A 198 4.08 -15.66 -11.62
CA TYR A 198 4.91 -15.89 -12.80
C TYR A 198 4.84 -17.37 -13.26
N PRO A 199 5.09 -18.38 -12.39
CA PRO A 199 5.01 -19.78 -12.81
C PRO A 199 3.59 -20.20 -13.24
N ALA A 200 2.53 -19.63 -12.67
CA ALA A 200 1.16 -19.94 -13.09
C ALA A 200 0.85 -19.41 -14.50
N LEU A 201 1.29 -18.18 -14.81
CA LEU A 201 1.13 -17.59 -16.14
C LEU A 201 1.99 -18.32 -17.18
N GLU A 202 3.24 -18.64 -16.87
CA GLU A 202 4.17 -19.35 -17.75
C GLU A 202 3.62 -20.73 -18.16
N ARG A 203 3.10 -21.49 -17.19
CA ARG A 203 2.53 -22.83 -17.43
C ARG A 203 1.11 -22.81 -18.02
N GLY A 204 0.48 -21.63 -18.17
CA GLY A 204 -0.88 -21.50 -18.71
C GLY A 204 -1.97 -21.95 -17.74
N VAL A 205 -1.70 -22.02 -16.44
CA VAL A 205 -2.71 -22.22 -15.40
C VAL A 205 -3.67 -21.04 -15.38
N ILE A 206 -3.12 -19.84 -15.61
CA ILE A 206 -3.85 -18.60 -15.84
C ILE A 206 -3.51 -18.04 -17.23
N ASP A 207 -4.45 -17.31 -17.82
CA ASP A 207 -4.28 -16.66 -19.13
C ASP A 207 -3.74 -15.23 -19.00
N ALA A 208 -4.12 -14.54 -17.93
CA ALA A 208 -3.79 -13.15 -17.69
C ALA A 208 -3.56 -12.87 -16.21
N ILE A 209 -2.82 -11.81 -15.94
CA ILE A 209 -2.60 -11.28 -14.58
C ILE A 209 -2.74 -9.76 -14.58
N GLU A 210 -3.38 -9.22 -13.56
CA GLU A 210 -3.14 -7.87 -13.10
C GLU A 210 -2.19 -7.91 -11.90
N TRP A 211 -1.32 -6.90 -11.79
CA TRP A 211 -0.34 -6.88 -10.72
C TRP A 211 -0.07 -5.47 -10.20
N ALA A 212 0.58 -4.64 -11.01
CA ALA A 212 0.93 -3.27 -10.65
C ALA A 212 1.22 -2.45 -11.92
N HIS A 213 2.30 -1.70 -11.92
CA HIS A 213 2.71 -0.74 -12.94
C HIS A 213 3.68 -1.34 -13.94
N LEU A 214 3.79 -0.72 -15.10
CA LEU A 214 4.71 -1.14 -16.18
C LEU A 214 6.14 -1.25 -15.67
N SER A 215 6.64 -0.24 -14.95
CA SER A 215 8.00 -0.21 -14.41
C SER A 215 8.25 -1.30 -13.37
N ILE A 216 7.27 -1.60 -12.52
CA ILE A 216 7.34 -2.66 -11.51
C ILE A 216 7.27 -4.03 -12.20
N ASN A 217 6.30 -4.24 -13.07
CA ASN A 217 6.05 -5.51 -13.77
C ASN A 217 7.22 -5.91 -14.68
N LYS A 218 7.92 -4.92 -15.26
CA LYS A 218 9.16 -5.12 -16.00
C LYS A 218 10.19 -5.92 -15.20
N THR A 219 10.36 -5.62 -13.93
CA THR A 219 11.34 -6.29 -13.07
C THR A 219 10.99 -7.74 -12.76
N ILE A 220 9.68 -8.07 -12.76
CA ILE A 220 9.19 -9.44 -12.56
C ILE A 220 9.34 -10.27 -13.83
N GLY A 221 9.33 -9.63 -15.01
CA GLY A 221 9.58 -10.30 -16.27
C GLY A 221 8.33 -10.85 -16.97
N PHE A 222 7.12 -10.41 -16.62
CA PHE A 222 5.88 -10.87 -17.26
C PHE A 222 5.87 -10.69 -18.77
N HIS A 223 6.55 -9.67 -19.30
CA HIS A 223 6.70 -9.41 -20.73
C HIS A 223 7.33 -10.58 -21.51
N LYS A 224 8.08 -11.46 -20.85
CA LYS A 224 8.72 -12.61 -21.49
C LYS A 224 7.75 -13.77 -21.74
N ILE A 225 6.66 -13.84 -20.98
CA ILE A 225 5.71 -14.97 -20.98
C ILE A 225 4.28 -14.57 -21.33
N ALA A 226 4.01 -13.26 -21.43
CA ALA A 226 2.73 -12.69 -21.87
C ALA A 226 2.98 -11.70 -23.01
N LYS A 227 2.41 -11.98 -24.17
CA LYS A 227 2.61 -11.17 -25.38
C LYS A 227 1.92 -9.82 -25.31
N TYR A 228 0.75 -9.77 -24.66
CA TYR A 228 -0.15 -8.62 -24.71
C TYR A 228 -0.12 -7.82 -23.42
N LEU A 229 -0.02 -6.49 -23.54
CA LEU A 229 -0.27 -5.51 -22.47
C LEU A 229 -1.62 -4.88 -22.71
N ILE A 230 -2.57 -5.17 -21.85
CA ILE A 230 -3.94 -4.67 -21.98
C ILE A 230 -4.06 -3.38 -21.18
N MET A 231 -4.56 -2.33 -21.80
CA MET A 231 -4.66 -0.97 -21.27
C MET A 231 -6.06 -0.39 -21.52
N PRO A 232 -6.52 0.59 -20.72
CA PRO A 232 -5.97 1.07 -19.45
C PRO A 232 -6.28 0.15 -18.29
N GLY A 233 -5.68 0.43 -17.13
CA GLY A 233 -6.06 -0.20 -15.85
C GLY A 233 -7.40 0.30 -15.36
N ILE A 234 -8.46 -0.47 -15.63
CA ILE A 234 -9.85 -0.14 -15.23
C ILE A 234 -10.17 -0.60 -13.81
N HIS A 235 -9.38 -1.54 -13.27
CA HIS A 235 -9.59 -2.20 -11.98
C HIS A 235 -9.04 -1.41 -10.80
N GLN A 236 -7.95 -0.64 -10.98
CA GLN A 236 -7.20 -0.02 -9.90
C GLN A 236 -6.78 1.42 -10.26
N PRO A 237 -7.62 2.44 -9.95
CA PRO A 237 -7.33 3.84 -10.25
C PRO A 237 -6.19 4.41 -9.41
N THR A 238 -5.87 3.79 -8.30
CA THR A 238 -4.70 4.01 -7.44
C THR A 238 -4.57 2.82 -6.49
N ALA A 239 -3.39 2.56 -5.95
CA ALA A 239 -3.23 1.63 -4.85
C ALA A 239 -2.48 2.31 -3.70
N PHE A 240 -3.05 2.23 -2.49
CA PHE A 240 -2.40 2.68 -1.26
C PHE A 240 -1.90 1.46 -0.49
N ILE A 241 -0.62 1.48 -0.21
CA ILE A 241 0.09 0.45 0.56
C ILE A 241 0.23 0.96 1.99
N GLU A 242 0.07 0.09 2.96
CA GLU A 242 0.08 0.44 4.36
C GLU A 242 1.30 -0.11 5.11
N CYS A 243 1.71 0.61 6.15
CA CYS A 243 2.34 0.04 7.31
C CYS A 243 1.27 -0.29 8.35
N THR A 244 1.32 -1.50 8.90
CA THR A 244 0.51 -1.91 10.04
C THR A 244 1.42 -2.13 11.24
N VAL A 245 1.05 -1.65 12.42
CA VAL A 245 1.81 -1.80 13.66
C VAL A 245 0.99 -2.56 14.68
N ASN A 246 1.61 -3.53 15.34
CA ASN A 246 1.00 -4.23 16.46
C ASN A 246 0.58 -3.24 17.55
N LYS A 247 -0.66 -3.35 18.04
CA LYS A 247 -1.22 -2.39 19.00
C LYS A 247 -0.37 -2.25 20.27
N LYS A 248 0.17 -3.36 20.78
CA LYS A 248 1.01 -3.32 21.99
C LYS A 248 2.36 -2.63 21.73
N ALA A 249 2.98 -2.92 20.57
CA ALA A 249 4.21 -2.25 20.17
C ALA A 249 3.98 -0.74 19.95
N TRP A 250 2.85 -0.36 19.35
CA TRP A 250 2.49 1.05 19.20
C TRP A 250 2.29 1.76 20.53
N ASP A 251 1.60 1.14 21.48
CA ASP A 251 1.29 1.73 22.79
C ASP A 251 2.51 1.88 23.69
N SER A 252 3.59 1.13 23.43
CA SER A 252 4.87 1.31 24.14
C SER A 252 5.65 2.54 23.69
N LEU A 253 5.32 3.10 22.52
CA LEU A 253 6.02 4.26 21.98
C LEU A 253 5.55 5.58 22.60
N SER A 254 6.46 6.53 22.70
CA SER A 254 6.11 7.91 23.01
C SER A 254 5.21 8.52 21.92
N GLU A 255 4.38 9.49 22.28
CA GLU A 255 3.56 10.23 21.31
C GLU A 255 4.42 10.88 20.20
N ARG A 256 5.64 11.34 20.56
CA ARG A 256 6.61 11.87 19.59
C ARG A 256 7.00 10.79 18.59
N THR A 257 7.37 9.61 19.05
CA THR A 257 7.82 8.49 18.21
C THR A 257 6.69 7.99 17.31
N GLN A 258 5.47 7.88 17.83
CA GLN A 258 4.28 7.55 17.01
C GLN A 258 4.07 8.54 15.86
N LYS A 259 4.20 9.85 16.11
CA LYS A 259 4.11 10.90 15.07
C LYS A 259 5.24 10.79 14.05
N LEU A 260 6.45 10.40 14.48
CA LEU A 260 7.58 10.21 13.56
C LEU A 260 7.39 8.98 12.65
N LEU A 261 6.81 7.88 13.14
CA LEU A 261 6.45 6.73 12.32
C LEU A 261 5.45 7.14 11.22
N MET A 262 4.42 7.89 11.58
CA MET A 262 3.43 8.39 10.61
C MET A 262 4.05 9.33 9.59
N ALA A 263 4.96 10.20 10.02
CA ALA A 263 5.72 11.10 9.13
C ALA A 263 6.61 10.30 8.15
N ALA A 264 7.30 9.25 8.62
CA ALA A 264 8.08 8.34 7.81
C ALA A 264 7.22 7.63 6.74
N GLY A 265 6.03 7.19 7.14
CA GLY A 265 5.05 6.61 6.22
C GLY A 265 4.60 7.61 5.14
N LYS A 266 4.24 8.84 5.53
CA LYS A 266 3.85 9.91 4.59
C LYS A 266 4.98 10.22 3.60
N LEU A 267 6.22 10.36 4.08
CA LEU A 267 7.39 10.60 3.24
C LEU A 267 7.62 9.45 2.25
N THR A 268 7.52 8.22 2.71
CA THR A 268 7.67 7.01 1.88
C THR A 268 6.59 6.97 0.81
N THR A 269 5.34 7.24 1.17
CA THR A 269 4.17 7.23 0.28
C THR A 269 4.36 8.19 -0.88
N HIS A 270 4.71 9.46 -0.61
CA HIS A 270 4.91 10.45 -1.64
C HIS A 270 6.12 10.13 -2.54
N LYS A 271 7.23 9.71 -1.93
CA LYS A 271 8.44 9.40 -2.70
C LYS A 271 8.26 8.21 -3.63
N PHE A 272 7.62 7.14 -3.13
CA PHE A 272 7.38 5.95 -3.94
C PHE A 272 6.42 6.23 -5.09
N TYR A 273 5.34 6.98 -4.85
CA TYR A 273 4.41 7.41 -5.89
C TYR A 273 5.10 8.16 -7.04
N GLN A 274 5.96 9.14 -6.69
CA GLN A 274 6.71 9.93 -7.68
C GLN A 274 7.69 9.08 -8.49
N GLU A 275 8.39 8.15 -7.84
CA GLU A 275 9.36 7.29 -8.50
C GLU A 275 8.69 6.33 -9.48
N VAL A 276 7.58 5.72 -9.08
CA VAL A 276 6.83 4.80 -9.97
C VAL A 276 6.26 5.56 -11.15
N GLY A 277 5.59 6.69 -10.92
CA GLY A 277 5.02 7.49 -12.01
C GLY A 277 6.07 7.98 -13.00
N ASN A 278 7.24 8.44 -12.51
CA ASN A 278 8.35 8.82 -13.38
C ASN A 278 8.92 7.62 -14.16
N ALA A 279 9.09 6.48 -13.51
CA ALA A 279 9.61 5.27 -14.17
C ALA A 279 8.65 4.72 -15.23
N ASP A 280 7.35 4.82 -15.01
CA ASP A 280 6.33 4.37 -15.95
C ASP A 280 6.31 5.20 -17.24
N ALA A 281 6.61 6.50 -17.17
CA ALA A 281 6.70 7.36 -18.34
C ALA A 281 7.68 6.82 -19.42
N TYR A 282 8.70 6.06 -19.00
CA TYR A 282 9.71 5.47 -19.87
C TYR A 282 9.54 3.96 -20.07
N ALA A 283 8.59 3.34 -19.38
CA ALA A 283 8.45 1.88 -19.43
C ALA A 283 7.77 1.40 -20.73
N TYR A 284 6.94 2.22 -21.36
CA TYR A 284 6.25 1.86 -22.60
C TYR A 284 7.21 1.46 -23.73
N ASP A 285 8.23 2.28 -23.96
CA ASP A 285 9.23 2.02 -25.01
C ASP A 285 9.95 0.67 -24.79
N PHE A 286 10.21 0.33 -23.53
CA PHE A 286 10.80 -0.96 -23.21
C PHE A 286 9.92 -2.13 -23.67
N TYR A 287 8.61 -2.08 -23.40
CA TYR A 287 7.70 -3.17 -23.78
C TYR A 287 7.54 -3.28 -25.30
N VAL A 288 7.36 -2.16 -25.98
CA VAL A 288 7.30 -2.13 -27.46
C VAL A 288 8.57 -2.71 -28.07
N ASN A 289 9.75 -2.31 -27.58
CA ASN A 289 11.04 -2.82 -28.04
C ASN A 289 11.30 -4.29 -27.65
N SER A 290 10.58 -4.82 -26.65
CA SER A 290 10.62 -6.23 -26.27
C SER A 290 9.71 -7.12 -27.13
N GLY A 291 9.00 -6.53 -28.10
CA GLY A 291 8.09 -7.26 -28.99
C GLY A 291 6.71 -7.53 -28.39
N ASN A 292 6.37 -6.86 -27.30
CA ASN A 292 5.02 -6.93 -26.74
C ASN A 292 4.07 -6.04 -27.55
N GLU A 293 2.80 -6.44 -27.59
CA GLU A 293 1.72 -5.69 -28.23
C GLU A 293 0.88 -4.98 -27.16
N ILE A 294 0.75 -3.66 -27.25
CA ILE A 294 -0.14 -2.88 -26.41
C ILE A 294 -1.52 -2.90 -27.02
N VAL A 295 -2.49 -3.42 -26.28
CA VAL A 295 -3.90 -3.51 -26.68
C VAL A 295 -4.70 -2.56 -25.83
N VAL A 296 -5.42 -1.65 -26.48
CA VAL A 296 -6.33 -0.73 -25.80
C VAL A 296 -7.72 -1.35 -25.78
N LEU A 297 -8.32 -1.43 -24.59
CA LEU A 297 -9.69 -1.91 -24.42
C LEU A 297 -10.68 -1.00 -25.17
N ASP A 298 -11.69 -1.58 -25.75
CA ASP A 298 -12.79 -0.83 -26.35
C ASP A 298 -13.58 -0.07 -25.25
N ASP A 299 -14.15 1.08 -25.62
CA ASP A 299 -14.90 1.93 -24.71
C ASP A 299 -16.04 1.18 -24.02
N GLU A 300 -16.70 0.27 -24.73
CA GLU A 300 -17.77 -0.59 -24.17
C GLU A 300 -17.28 -1.43 -22.97
N VAL A 301 -16.03 -1.93 -23.01
CA VAL A 301 -15.45 -2.68 -21.91
C VAL A 301 -15.23 -1.78 -20.70
N ILE A 302 -14.72 -0.57 -20.94
CA ILE A 302 -14.43 0.42 -19.89
C ILE A 302 -15.74 0.85 -19.22
N GLU A 303 -16.76 1.17 -20.00
CA GLU A 303 -18.09 1.56 -19.53
C GLU A 303 -18.74 0.42 -18.72
N LYS A 304 -18.70 -0.82 -19.25
CA LYS A 304 -19.27 -1.98 -18.55
C LYS A 304 -18.54 -2.29 -17.24
N ALA A 305 -17.24 -2.19 -17.23
CA ALA A 305 -16.44 -2.37 -16.02
C ALA A 305 -16.78 -1.31 -14.95
N GLN A 306 -17.00 -0.08 -15.37
CA GLN A 306 -17.41 1.00 -14.48
C GLN A 306 -18.84 0.76 -13.91
N GLU A 307 -19.79 0.38 -14.75
CA GLU A 307 -21.15 0.00 -14.33
C GLU A 307 -21.11 -1.11 -13.28
N LEU A 308 -20.38 -2.20 -13.57
CA LEU A 308 -20.25 -3.34 -12.67
C LEU A 308 -19.58 -2.97 -11.35
N SER A 309 -18.61 -2.07 -11.37
CA SER A 309 -17.90 -1.61 -10.18
C SER A 309 -18.80 -0.79 -9.25
N TYR A 310 -19.61 0.10 -9.80
CA TYR A 310 -20.58 0.85 -9.02
C TYR A 310 -21.68 -0.06 -8.47
N ALA A 311 -22.24 -0.96 -9.30
CA ALA A 311 -23.25 -1.92 -8.88
C ALA A 311 -22.73 -2.86 -7.78
N TRP A 312 -21.48 -3.33 -7.90
CA TRP A 312 -20.82 -4.12 -6.85
C TRP A 312 -20.73 -3.35 -5.52
N ALA A 313 -20.27 -2.11 -5.57
CA ALA A 313 -20.11 -1.30 -4.36
C ALA A 313 -21.45 -0.99 -3.69
N ASP A 314 -22.50 -0.71 -4.48
CA ASP A 314 -23.85 -0.49 -3.97
C ASP A 314 -24.45 -1.74 -3.33
N LYS A 315 -24.23 -2.89 -3.97
CA LYS A 315 -24.65 -4.19 -3.44
C LYS A 315 -23.99 -4.47 -2.10
N VAL A 316 -22.66 -4.36 -2.02
CA VAL A 316 -21.93 -4.60 -0.78
C VAL A 316 -22.35 -3.62 0.32
N ALA A 317 -22.55 -2.34 0.00
CA ALA A 317 -23.03 -1.37 0.97
C ALA A 317 -24.43 -1.70 1.52
N ALA A 318 -25.33 -2.23 0.68
CA ALA A 318 -26.66 -2.65 1.08
C ALA A 318 -26.64 -3.93 1.92
N GLU A 319 -25.79 -4.89 1.58
CA GLU A 319 -25.70 -6.20 2.26
C GLU A 319 -24.94 -6.14 3.58
N GLU A 320 -23.78 -5.48 3.62
CA GLU A 320 -22.91 -5.43 4.79
C GLU A 320 -23.16 -4.20 5.68
N GLY A 321 -23.61 -3.09 5.10
CA GLY A 321 -23.86 -1.84 5.85
C GLY A 321 -22.61 -1.31 6.56
N GLY A 322 -22.75 -0.89 7.81
CA GLY A 322 -21.66 -0.59 8.74
C GLY A 322 -20.54 0.30 8.17
N TRP A 323 -19.31 -0.18 8.28
CA TRP A 323 -18.13 0.53 7.81
C TRP A 323 -18.10 0.70 6.30
N PHE A 324 -18.50 -0.32 5.54
CA PHE A 324 -18.47 -0.24 4.09
C PHE A 324 -19.38 0.88 3.58
N ALA A 325 -20.66 0.88 3.99
CA ALA A 325 -21.63 1.90 3.58
C ALA A 325 -21.20 3.30 4.02
N LYS A 326 -20.68 3.44 5.25
CA LYS A 326 -20.18 4.73 5.78
C LYS A 326 -19.03 5.28 4.94
N VAL A 327 -17.99 4.48 4.69
CA VAL A 327 -16.80 4.92 3.95
C VAL A 327 -17.14 5.17 2.48
N LEU A 328 -17.92 4.28 1.85
CA LEU A 328 -18.34 4.44 0.47
C LEU A 328 -19.10 5.76 0.26
N LYS A 329 -20.03 6.08 1.17
CA LYS A 329 -20.77 7.35 1.10
C LYS A 329 -19.84 8.55 1.19
N ILE A 330 -18.92 8.57 2.14
CA ILE A 330 -17.94 9.66 2.32
C ILE A 330 -17.08 9.83 1.04
N GLN A 331 -16.59 8.73 0.47
CA GLN A 331 -15.77 8.79 -0.74
C GLN A 331 -16.57 9.26 -1.95
N ARG A 332 -17.83 8.84 -2.10
CA ARG A 332 -18.70 9.31 -3.20
C ARG A 332 -19.05 10.78 -3.09
N ASP A 333 -19.36 11.26 -1.89
CA ASP A 333 -19.60 12.69 -1.65
C ASP A 333 -18.34 13.50 -2.01
N TYR A 334 -17.16 12.98 -1.68
CA TYR A 334 -15.88 13.60 -2.03
C TYR A 334 -15.61 13.57 -3.54
N GLN A 335 -15.86 12.45 -4.23
CA GLN A 335 -15.78 12.37 -5.70
C GLN A 335 -16.70 13.39 -6.38
N MET A 336 -17.91 13.57 -5.87
CA MET A 336 -18.86 14.54 -6.41
C MET A 336 -18.34 15.99 -6.26
N ALA A 337 -17.77 16.33 -5.11
CA ALA A 337 -17.14 17.64 -4.91
C ALA A 337 -16.00 17.88 -5.91
N TRP A 338 -15.14 16.87 -6.15
CA TRP A 338 -14.08 16.93 -7.15
C TRP A 338 -14.63 17.05 -8.58
N SER A 339 -15.65 16.28 -8.94
CA SER A 339 -16.30 16.36 -10.26
C SER A 339 -16.81 17.77 -10.56
N ASN A 340 -17.35 18.45 -9.55
CA ASN A 340 -17.77 19.85 -9.70
C ASN A 340 -16.57 20.79 -9.88
N ALA A 341 -15.46 20.56 -9.18
CA ALA A 341 -14.26 21.37 -9.30
C ALA A 341 -13.56 21.20 -10.67
N TYR A 342 -13.50 19.98 -11.20
CA TYR A 342 -12.88 19.69 -12.50
C TYR A 342 -13.50 20.47 -13.66
N LYS A 343 -14.79 20.81 -13.61
CA LYS A 343 -15.44 21.63 -14.63
C LYS A 343 -14.76 23.01 -14.83
N TYR A 344 -14.02 23.46 -13.82
CA TYR A 344 -13.39 24.77 -13.80
C TYR A 344 -11.85 24.71 -13.74
N ARG A 345 -11.28 23.54 -13.40
CA ARG A 345 -9.83 23.35 -13.27
C ARG A 345 -9.17 22.85 -14.55
N ASP A 346 -9.85 21.93 -15.23
CA ASP A 346 -9.25 21.30 -16.38
C ASP A 346 -9.57 22.08 -17.66
N THR A 347 -8.55 22.40 -18.40
CA THR A 347 -8.66 22.78 -19.81
C THR A 347 -9.10 21.56 -20.62
N LEU A 348 -9.38 21.74 -21.89
CA LEU A 348 -9.77 20.64 -22.80
C LEU A 348 -8.84 19.44 -22.61
N PRO A 349 -9.40 18.21 -22.61
CA PRO A 349 -8.58 17.01 -22.53
C PRO A 349 -7.54 17.00 -23.65
N PRO A 350 -6.34 16.48 -23.41
CA PRO A 350 -5.35 16.32 -24.48
C PRO A 350 -5.94 15.53 -25.64
N LYS A 351 -5.74 16.03 -26.85
CA LYS A 351 -6.19 15.38 -28.10
C LYS A 351 -5.43 14.08 -28.32
#